data_09c27d110e5ff2f9cfbae887bff4a823
#
_entry.id   09c27d110e5ff2f9cfbae887bff4a823
#
_cell.length_a   1.000
_cell.length_b   1.000
_cell.length_c   1.000
_cell.angle_alpha   90.00
_cell.angle_beta   90.00
_cell.angle_gamma   90.00
#
_symmetry.space_group_name_H-M   'P 1'
#
loop_
_entity.id
_entity.type
_entity.pdbx_description
1 polymer ?
#
loop_
_entity_poly.entity_id
_entity_poly.type
_entity_poly.pdbx_seq_one_letter_code
_entity_poly.pdbx_strand_id
1 'polypeptide(L)'
;MQLGEPLSRVYGPGLHFKIPFIQNVVYFDARVLDYEARSREAFTVDKKAIVLDNYARWKIIDPLQFYRTMRSIPGAQARLDDVVYSQLRALVGAYTLTEVVSSHRAAIMKEVTNKVSDLMHGYGVEVLDVRIKRTDLPPENQRAIFGRMRAERERQAKQYRSEGEEESTRIRSDADRQRAVILAEAARAAQIERGQGDAKAASVYAQAYNKAPQFYAYQRWLDAMRKSLKENSKLVLSNETPLLNQQH
;
A
#
# COMPACT_ATOMS: atom_id res chain seq x y z
N MET A 1 -16.75 -0.30 -60.09
CA MET A 1 -17.10 1.08 -60.47
C MET A 1 -17.42 1.10 -61.97
N GLN A 2 -18.45 1.81 -62.33
CA GLN A 2 -18.82 2.02 -63.74
C GLN A 2 -18.90 3.52 -64.00
N LEU A 3 -18.14 3.98 -64.99
CA LEU A 3 -18.04 5.42 -65.32
C LEU A 3 -17.74 6.36 -64.12
N GLY A 4 -17.01 5.87 -63.12
CA GLY A 4 -16.67 6.63 -61.94
C GLY A 4 -17.63 6.45 -60.74
N GLU A 5 -18.80 5.88 -60.93
CA GLU A 5 -19.73 5.61 -59.88
C GLU A 5 -19.57 4.19 -59.26
N PRO A 6 -19.65 4.04 -57.94
CA PRO A 6 -19.61 2.73 -57.31
C PRO A 6 -20.91 1.96 -57.57
N LEU A 7 -20.76 0.74 -58.05
CA LEU A 7 -21.89 -0.18 -58.19
C LEU A 7 -22.32 -0.71 -56.80
N SER A 8 -23.62 -0.93 -56.65
CA SER A 8 -24.16 -1.45 -55.38
C SER A 8 -23.71 -2.88 -55.07
N ARG A 9 -23.11 -3.58 -56.03
CA ARG A 9 -22.70 -4.98 -55.88
C ARG A 9 -21.24 -5.08 -55.47
N VAL A 10 -21.00 -5.65 -54.28
CA VAL A 10 -19.69 -6.03 -53.81
C VAL A 10 -19.41 -7.46 -54.22
N TYR A 11 -18.25 -7.70 -54.77
CA TYR A 11 -17.82 -9.03 -55.19
C TYR A 11 -16.84 -9.61 -54.19
N GLY A 12 -17.08 -10.87 -53.80
CA GLY A 12 -16.16 -11.62 -52.95
C GLY A 12 -14.93 -12.11 -53.71
N PRO A 13 -13.98 -12.76 -53.02
CA PRO A 13 -12.83 -13.38 -53.67
C PRO A 13 -13.26 -14.40 -54.72
N GLY A 14 -12.64 -14.36 -55.93
CA GLY A 14 -12.94 -15.29 -57.00
C GLY A 14 -12.73 -14.69 -58.39
N LEU A 15 -13.08 -15.46 -59.42
CA LEU A 15 -13.01 -15.04 -60.78
C LEU A 15 -14.26 -14.24 -61.17
N HIS A 16 -14.07 -13.00 -61.57
CA HIS A 16 -15.12 -12.09 -62.00
C HIS A 16 -14.73 -11.44 -63.34
N PHE A 17 -15.73 -11.26 -64.20
CA PHE A 17 -15.52 -10.60 -65.46
C PHE A 17 -15.92 -9.12 -65.36
N LYS A 18 -15.12 -8.24 -65.94
CA LYS A 18 -15.41 -6.82 -66.07
C LYS A 18 -15.48 -6.40 -67.55
N ILE A 19 -16.25 -5.37 -67.83
CA ILE A 19 -16.30 -4.77 -69.18
C ILE A 19 -15.09 -3.82 -69.25
N PRO A 20 -14.13 -4.10 -70.18
CA PRO A 20 -12.95 -3.23 -70.32
C PRO A 20 -13.41 -1.82 -70.75
N PHE A 21 -12.63 -0.80 -70.38
CA PHE A 21 -12.83 0.63 -70.65
C PHE A 21 -14.01 1.29 -69.89
N ILE A 22 -15.04 0.54 -69.49
CA ILE A 22 -16.23 1.09 -68.79
C ILE A 22 -16.16 0.84 -67.29
N GLN A 23 -15.58 -0.31 -66.87
CA GLN A 23 -15.55 -0.74 -65.49
C GLN A 23 -14.15 -0.76 -64.90
N ASN A 24 -13.98 -0.09 -63.77
CA ASN A 24 -12.78 -0.16 -62.94
C ASN A 24 -13.03 -0.98 -61.68
N VAL A 25 -12.07 -1.82 -61.26
CA VAL A 25 -12.10 -2.60 -60.04
C VAL A 25 -11.21 -1.93 -59.01
N VAL A 26 -11.77 -1.75 -57.82
CA VAL A 26 -11.02 -1.29 -56.63
C VAL A 26 -10.99 -2.45 -55.64
N TYR A 27 -9.80 -2.77 -55.16
CA TYR A 27 -9.60 -3.84 -54.20
C TYR A 27 -9.42 -3.28 -52.81
N PHE A 28 -10.11 -3.90 -51.86
CA PHE A 28 -9.94 -3.62 -50.44
C PHE A 28 -9.48 -4.88 -49.72
N ASP A 29 -8.58 -4.73 -48.76
CA ASP A 29 -8.16 -5.83 -47.93
C ASP A 29 -9.24 -6.14 -46.90
N ALA A 30 -9.65 -7.40 -46.80
CA ALA A 30 -10.63 -7.89 -45.84
C ALA A 30 -10.00 -8.29 -44.51
N ARG A 31 -8.66 -8.27 -44.42
CA ARG A 31 -7.91 -8.58 -43.21
C ARG A 31 -8.01 -7.43 -42.20
N VAL A 32 -7.63 -7.75 -40.97
CA VAL A 32 -7.44 -6.74 -39.94
C VAL A 32 -6.22 -5.88 -40.29
N LEU A 33 -6.43 -4.59 -40.31
CA LEU A 33 -5.42 -3.57 -40.60
C LEU A 33 -5.02 -2.90 -39.25
N ASP A 34 -3.74 -2.60 -39.15
CA ASP A 34 -3.22 -1.83 -38.04
C ASP A 34 -3.15 -0.35 -38.41
N TYR A 35 -3.46 0.49 -37.45
CA TYR A 35 -3.29 1.92 -37.51
C TYR A 35 -2.45 2.38 -36.32
N GLU A 36 -1.37 3.10 -36.55
CA GLU A 36 -0.54 3.73 -35.53
C GLU A 36 -0.73 5.24 -35.58
N ALA A 37 -1.16 5.80 -34.46
CA ALA A 37 -1.34 7.23 -34.32
C ALA A 37 0.00 7.93 -34.08
N ARG A 38 0.09 9.19 -34.47
CA ARG A 38 1.16 10.06 -34.01
C ARG A 38 0.95 10.42 -32.56
N SER A 39 2.04 10.48 -31.80
CA SER A 39 2.00 10.90 -30.40
C SER A 39 1.44 12.32 -30.28
N ARG A 40 0.41 12.50 -29.45
CA ARG A 40 -0.24 13.79 -29.19
C ARG A 40 -0.40 14.02 -27.70
N GLU A 41 -0.43 15.28 -27.30
CA GLU A 41 -0.64 15.67 -25.90
C GLU A 41 -2.12 15.70 -25.53
N ALA A 42 -2.44 15.24 -24.32
CA ALA A 42 -3.75 15.37 -23.71
C ALA A 42 -3.59 15.79 -22.25
N PHE A 43 -4.65 16.38 -21.68
CA PHE A 43 -4.67 16.80 -20.28
C PHE A 43 -5.61 15.91 -19.49
N THR A 44 -5.14 15.48 -18.34
CA THR A 44 -5.95 14.76 -17.34
C THR A 44 -6.80 15.74 -16.52
N VAL A 45 -7.76 15.22 -15.72
CA VAL A 45 -8.62 16.04 -14.86
C VAL A 45 -7.80 16.86 -13.84
N ASP A 46 -6.66 16.33 -13.39
CA ASP A 46 -5.71 16.99 -12.50
C ASP A 46 -4.72 17.94 -13.24
N LYS A 47 -5.09 18.34 -14.47
CA LYS A 47 -4.36 19.30 -15.33
C LYS A 47 -2.91 18.92 -15.62
N LYS A 48 -2.60 17.64 -15.60
CA LYS A 48 -1.29 17.13 -16.00
C LYS A 48 -1.29 16.85 -17.49
N ALA A 49 -0.32 17.41 -18.22
CA ALA A 49 -0.10 17.07 -19.61
C ALA A 49 0.53 15.68 -19.71
N ILE A 50 -0.02 14.86 -20.60
CA ILE A 50 0.51 13.54 -20.92
C ILE A 50 0.62 13.38 -22.43
N VAL A 51 1.65 12.70 -22.89
CA VAL A 51 1.82 12.33 -24.29
C VAL A 51 1.23 10.94 -24.49
N LEU A 52 0.21 10.87 -25.34
CA LEU A 52 -0.48 9.63 -25.70
C LEU A 52 0.06 9.09 -27.01
N ASP A 53 0.56 7.88 -26.95
CA ASP A 53 0.92 7.08 -28.11
C ASP A 53 -0.05 5.90 -28.18
N ASN A 54 -0.81 5.79 -29.27
CA ASN A 54 -1.86 4.80 -29.40
C ASN A 54 -1.85 4.09 -30.74
N TYR A 55 -2.45 2.90 -30.77
CA TYR A 55 -2.72 2.16 -32.00
C TYR A 55 -4.14 1.61 -31.97
N ALA A 56 -4.68 1.36 -33.16
CA ALA A 56 -5.98 0.72 -33.31
C ALA A 56 -5.89 -0.41 -34.36
N ARG A 57 -6.68 -1.45 -34.14
CA ARG A 57 -6.91 -2.54 -35.10
C ARG A 57 -8.32 -2.43 -35.63
N TRP A 58 -8.43 -2.45 -36.94
CA TRP A 58 -9.67 -2.21 -37.62
C TRP A 58 -9.80 -3.06 -38.86
N LYS A 59 -11.01 -3.24 -39.36
CA LYS A 59 -11.29 -3.92 -40.63
C LYS A 59 -12.43 -3.24 -41.38
N ILE A 60 -12.49 -3.45 -42.68
CA ILE A 60 -13.54 -2.98 -43.56
C ILE A 60 -14.66 -4.00 -43.54
N ILE A 61 -15.87 -3.60 -43.12
CA ILE A 61 -17.07 -4.46 -43.05
C ILE A 61 -18.00 -4.20 -44.22
N ASP A 62 -18.10 -2.95 -44.70
CA ASP A 62 -18.84 -2.56 -45.88
C ASP A 62 -17.95 -1.80 -46.84
N PRO A 63 -17.40 -2.47 -47.91
CA PRO A 63 -16.54 -1.85 -48.89
C PRO A 63 -17.22 -0.73 -49.69
N LEU A 64 -18.53 -0.82 -49.89
CA LEU A 64 -19.28 0.20 -50.66
C LEU A 64 -19.40 1.48 -49.85
N GLN A 65 -19.84 1.35 -48.58
CA GLN A 65 -19.94 2.49 -47.69
C GLN A 65 -18.56 3.10 -47.40
N PHE A 66 -17.54 2.25 -47.23
CA PHE A 66 -16.15 2.68 -47.07
C PHE A 66 -15.67 3.50 -48.27
N TYR A 67 -15.91 3.03 -49.45
CA TYR A 67 -15.49 3.77 -50.66
C TYR A 67 -16.22 5.12 -50.81
N ARG A 68 -17.49 5.18 -50.51
CA ARG A 68 -18.29 6.40 -50.56
C ARG A 68 -17.83 7.46 -49.61
N THR A 69 -17.40 7.06 -48.39
CA THR A 69 -17.07 7.96 -47.29
C THR A 69 -15.57 8.27 -47.19
N MET A 70 -14.73 7.25 -47.29
CA MET A 70 -13.29 7.33 -47.01
C MET A 70 -12.44 7.30 -48.31
N ARG A 71 -12.96 6.71 -49.37
CA ARG A 71 -12.33 6.52 -50.70
C ARG A 71 -11.07 5.67 -50.72
N SER A 72 -10.23 5.74 -49.66
CA SER A 72 -8.92 5.07 -49.62
C SER A 72 -8.52 4.71 -48.16
N ILE A 73 -7.57 3.77 -48.03
CA ILE A 73 -7.02 3.41 -46.71
C ILE A 73 -6.36 4.61 -46.02
N PRO A 74 -5.55 5.47 -46.67
CA PRO A 74 -5.03 6.68 -46.02
C PRO A 74 -6.12 7.65 -45.54
N GLY A 75 -7.22 7.79 -46.29
CA GLY A 75 -8.36 8.60 -45.88
C GLY A 75 -9.03 8.04 -44.61
N ALA A 76 -9.17 6.72 -44.55
CA ALA A 76 -9.67 6.05 -43.32
C ALA A 76 -8.74 6.20 -42.14
N GLN A 77 -7.43 6.10 -42.33
CA GLN A 77 -6.45 6.31 -41.27
C GLN A 77 -6.48 7.72 -40.70
N ALA A 78 -6.60 8.74 -41.58
CA ALA A 78 -6.75 10.13 -41.16
C ALA A 78 -8.03 10.34 -40.28
N ARG A 79 -9.13 9.72 -40.73
CA ARG A 79 -10.38 9.80 -39.98
C ARG A 79 -10.33 9.05 -38.65
N LEU A 80 -9.70 7.87 -38.64
CA LEU A 80 -9.43 7.11 -37.41
C LEU A 80 -8.61 7.92 -36.41
N ASP A 81 -7.55 8.62 -36.90
CA ASP A 81 -6.71 9.48 -36.08
C ASP A 81 -7.53 10.54 -35.34
N ASP A 82 -8.40 11.22 -36.05
CA ASP A 82 -9.26 12.28 -35.48
C ASP A 82 -10.26 11.70 -34.47
N VAL A 83 -10.94 10.63 -34.82
CA VAL A 83 -11.97 10.02 -33.97
C VAL A 83 -11.34 9.39 -32.72
N VAL A 84 -10.29 8.59 -32.88
CA VAL A 84 -9.59 7.94 -31.75
C VAL A 84 -9.01 8.98 -30.81
N TYR A 85 -8.32 10.00 -31.33
CA TYR A 85 -7.74 11.06 -30.51
C TYR A 85 -8.81 11.86 -29.76
N SER A 86 -9.91 12.21 -30.43
CA SER A 86 -11.01 12.95 -29.81
C SER A 86 -11.62 12.17 -28.63
N GLN A 87 -11.88 10.86 -28.81
CA GLN A 87 -12.43 10.02 -27.75
C GLN A 87 -11.43 9.76 -26.63
N LEU A 88 -10.16 9.51 -26.95
CA LEU A 88 -9.10 9.38 -25.96
C LEU A 88 -8.95 10.65 -25.12
N ARG A 89 -8.90 11.81 -25.76
CA ARG A 89 -8.80 13.12 -25.10
C ARG A 89 -9.98 13.36 -24.14
N ALA A 90 -11.19 13.08 -24.59
CA ALA A 90 -12.39 13.25 -23.78
C ALA A 90 -12.39 12.35 -22.52
N LEU A 91 -12.05 11.07 -22.72
CA LEU A 91 -12.02 10.12 -21.59
C LEU A 91 -10.84 10.34 -20.66
N VAL A 92 -9.64 10.57 -21.18
CA VAL A 92 -8.46 10.88 -20.35
C VAL A 92 -8.68 12.16 -19.53
N GLY A 93 -9.38 13.15 -20.10
CA GLY A 93 -9.73 14.39 -19.39
C GLY A 93 -10.70 14.20 -18.20
N ALA A 94 -11.38 13.07 -18.12
CA ALA A 94 -12.28 12.74 -17.00
C ALA A 94 -11.59 12.00 -15.84
N TYR A 95 -10.37 11.50 -16.04
CA TYR A 95 -9.63 10.70 -15.05
C TYR A 95 -8.34 11.37 -14.63
N THR A 96 -7.83 10.98 -13.43
CA THR A 96 -6.52 11.41 -12.95
C THR A 96 -5.40 10.63 -13.66
N LEU A 97 -4.19 11.19 -13.68
CA LEU A 97 -3.02 10.51 -14.25
C LEU A 97 -2.84 9.10 -13.66
N THR A 98 -3.03 8.94 -12.35
CA THR A 98 -2.86 7.66 -11.66
C THR A 98 -3.88 6.62 -12.14
N GLU A 99 -5.14 7.01 -12.33
CA GLU A 99 -6.20 6.14 -12.83
C GLU A 99 -5.98 5.71 -14.28
N VAL A 100 -5.53 6.62 -15.14
CA VAL A 100 -5.20 6.33 -16.55
C VAL A 100 -4.05 5.33 -16.67
N VAL A 101 -3.06 5.40 -15.77
CA VAL A 101 -1.86 4.54 -15.85
C VAL A 101 -2.07 3.20 -15.12
N SER A 102 -2.96 3.13 -14.12
CA SER A 102 -3.08 1.96 -13.24
C SER A 102 -4.40 1.19 -13.39
N SER A 103 -5.30 1.39 -12.45
CA SER A 103 -6.47 0.51 -12.22
C SER A 103 -7.56 0.63 -13.28
N HIS A 104 -7.78 1.81 -13.83
CA HIS A 104 -8.89 2.07 -14.77
C HIS A 104 -8.50 1.97 -16.24
N ARG A 105 -7.22 1.74 -16.53
CA ARG A 105 -6.72 1.70 -17.93
C ARG A 105 -7.48 0.72 -18.83
N ALA A 106 -7.75 -0.49 -18.34
CA ALA A 106 -8.47 -1.51 -19.12
C ALA A 106 -9.91 -1.10 -19.41
N ALA A 107 -10.59 -0.50 -18.43
CA ALA A 107 -11.97 -0.01 -18.58
C ALA A 107 -12.03 1.16 -19.57
N ILE A 108 -11.10 2.13 -19.43
CA ILE A 108 -10.98 3.28 -20.33
C ILE A 108 -10.76 2.80 -21.79
N MET A 109 -9.84 1.85 -21.99
CA MET A 109 -9.57 1.32 -23.34
C MET A 109 -10.77 0.63 -23.95
N LYS A 110 -11.51 -0.14 -23.17
CA LYS A 110 -12.75 -0.78 -23.62
C LYS A 110 -13.83 0.23 -24.00
N GLU A 111 -13.98 1.27 -23.19
CA GLU A 111 -14.95 2.35 -23.45
C GLU A 111 -14.57 3.15 -24.72
N VAL A 112 -13.27 3.49 -24.87
CA VAL A 112 -12.77 4.13 -26.10
C VAL A 112 -13.06 3.26 -27.31
N THR A 113 -12.71 1.96 -27.25
CA THR A 113 -12.91 1.03 -28.37
C THR A 113 -14.37 0.98 -28.80
N ASN A 114 -15.31 0.85 -27.84
CA ASN A 114 -16.73 0.82 -28.14
C ASN A 114 -17.20 2.13 -28.79
N LYS A 115 -16.88 3.28 -28.22
CA LYS A 115 -17.28 4.60 -28.76
C LYS A 115 -16.69 4.85 -30.15
N VAL A 116 -15.43 4.50 -30.36
CA VAL A 116 -14.78 4.64 -31.67
C VAL A 116 -15.39 3.68 -32.68
N SER A 117 -15.68 2.42 -32.30
CA SER A 117 -16.31 1.44 -33.18
C SER A 117 -17.70 1.89 -33.61
N ASP A 118 -18.53 2.39 -32.67
CA ASP A 118 -19.86 2.90 -32.96
C ASP A 118 -19.82 4.07 -33.95
N LEU A 119 -18.89 5.02 -33.76
CA LEU A 119 -18.70 6.15 -34.65
C LEU A 119 -18.19 5.75 -36.03
N MET A 120 -17.30 4.75 -36.11
CA MET A 120 -16.70 4.29 -37.33
C MET A 120 -17.60 3.34 -38.14
N HIS A 121 -18.58 2.72 -37.49
CA HIS A 121 -19.52 1.81 -38.14
C HIS A 121 -20.29 2.51 -39.28
N GLY A 122 -20.67 3.78 -39.10
CA GLY A 122 -21.31 4.59 -40.14
C GLY A 122 -20.46 4.85 -41.39
N TYR A 123 -19.17 4.53 -41.34
CA TYR A 123 -18.22 4.64 -42.45
C TYR A 123 -17.87 3.29 -43.06
N GLY A 124 -18.52 2.21 -42.70
CA GLY A 124 -18.27 0.86 -43.17
C GLY A 124 -17.01 0.22 -42.57
N VAL A 125 -16.58 0.69 -41.40
CA VAL A 125 -15.39 0.24 -40.69
C VAL A 125 -15.76 -0.27 -39.29
N GLU A 126 -15.22 -1.40 -38.89
CA GLU A 126 -15.28 -1.93 -37.53
C GLU A 126 -13.93 -1.79 -36.85
N VAL A 127 -13.92 -1.13 -35.70
CA VAL A 127 -12.71 -1.02 -34.87
C VAL A 127 -12.76 -2.11 -33.80
N LEU A 128 -11.79 -3.01 -33.85
CA LEU A 128 -11.72 -4.18 -32.98
C LEU A 128 -11.11 -3.87 -31.62
N ASP A 129 -10.08 -3.01 -31.63
CA ASP A 129 -9.32 -2.70 -30.44
C ASP A 129 -8.60 -1.36 -30.57
N VAL A 130 -8.63 -0.56 -29.52
CA VAL A 130 -7.86 0.68 -29.39
C VAL A 130 -7.02 0.58 -28.13
N ARG A 131 -5.70 0.77 -28.24
CA ARG A 131 -4.82 0.72 -27.08
C ARG A 131 -3.82 1.86 -27.06
N ILE A 132 -3.55 2.36 -25.87
CA ILE A 132 -2.43 3.25 -25.62
C ILE A 132 -1.16 2.39 -25.52
N LYS A 133 -0.16 2.65 -26.33
CA LYS A 133 1.16 2.01 -26.25
C LYS A 133 1.94 2.56 -25.07
N ARG A 134 2.01 3.89 -25.00
CA ARG A 134 2.83 4.61 -24.04
C ARG A 134 2.08 5.84 -23.53
N THR A 135 2.23 6.11 -22.28
CA THR A 135 1.78 7.32 -21.63
C THR A 135 2.98 7.95 -20.95
N ASP A 136 3.55 8.95 -21.59
CA ASP A 136 4.72 9.65 -21.07
C ASP A 136 4.34 11.05 -20.61
N LEU A 137 5.09 11.55 -19.63
CA LEU A 137 5.03 12.96 -19.25
C LEU A 137 5.91 13.75 -20.24
N PRO A 138 5.49 14.97 -20.65
CA PRO A 138 6.34 15.83 -21.45
C PRO A 138 7.71 16.01 -20.77
N PRO A 139 8.83 15.89 -21.51
CA PRO A 139 10.17 15.88 -20.94
C PRO A 139 10.50 17.15 -20.16
N GLU A 140 9.90 18.27 -20.52
CA GLU A 140 10.09 19.57 -19.85
C GLU A 140 9.54 19.58 -18.41
N ASN A 141 8.42 18.89 -18.18
CA ASN A 141 7.74 18.84 -16.89
C ASN A 141 8.12 17.62 -16.03
N GLN A 142 8.75 16.63 -16.64
CA GLN A 142 9.04 15.34 -16.02
C GLN A 142 9.87 15.48 -14.73
N ARG A 143 10.95 16.27 -14.76
CA ARG A 143 11.83 16.49 -13.61
C ARG A 143 11.10 17.18 -12.45
N ALA A 144 10.30 18.19 -12.75
CA ALA A 144 9.55 18.95 -11.75
C ALA A 144 8.44 18.12 -11.10
N ILE A 145 7.75 17.29 -11.90
CA ILE A 145 6.69 16.40 -11.42
C ILE A 145 7.27 15.28 -10.56
N PHE A 146 8.33 14.61 -11.02
CA PHE A 146 8.99 13.57 -10.23
C PHE A 146 9.63 14.13 -8.94
N GLY A 147 10.18 15.35 -8.99
CA GLY A 147 10.67 16.03 -7.80
C GLY A 147 9.58 16.26 -6.76
N ARG A 148 8.43 16.76 -7.18
CA ARG A 148 7.25 16.94 -6.30
C ARG A 148 6.72 15.62 -5.75
N MET A 149 6.60 14.60 -6.60
CA MET A 149 6.14 13.27 -6.16
C MET A 149 7.10 12.64 -5.14
N ARG A 150 8.42 12.79 -5.34
CA ARG A 150 9.43 12.33 -4.38
C ARG A 150 9.29 13.05 -3.05
N ALA A 151 9.23 14.39 -3.06
CA ALA A 151 9.07 15.19 -1.86
C ALA A 151 7.77 14.86 -1.10
N GLU A 152 6.68 14.62 -1.81
CA GLU A 152 5.41 14.20 -1.21
C GLU A 152 5.51 12.81 -0.57
N ARG A 153 6.14 11.85 -1.25
CA ARG A 153 6.38 10.51 -0.70
C ARG A 153 7.30 10.53 0.52
N GLU A 154 8.33 11.37 0.49
CA GLU A 154 9.22 11.57 1.64
C GLU A 154 8.48 12.17 2.83
N ARG A 155 7.60 13.14 2.59
CA ARG A 155 6.75 13.74 3.64
C ARG A 155 5.81 12.71 4.25
N GLN A 156 5.09 11.93 3.43
CA GLN A 156 4.22 10.86 3.90
C GLN A 156 4.99 9.79 4.69
N ALA A 157 6.15 9.37 4.19
CA ALA A 157 6.99 8.40 4.88
C ALA A 157 7.52 8.93 6.23
N LYS A 158 7.85 10.22 6.31
CA LYS A 158 8.27 10.87 7.56
C LYS A 158 7.10 10.95 8.55
N GLN A 159 5.93 11.30 8.07
CA GLN A 159 4.71 11.34 8.88
C GLN A 159 4.39 9.96 9.48
N TYR A 160 4.33 8.90 8.66
CA TYR A 160 4.06 7.54 9.17
C TYR A 160 5.12 7.04 10.16
N ARG A 161 6.40 7.40 9.95
CA ARG A 161 7.45 7.08 10.93
C ARG A 161 7.23 7.79 12.24
N SER A 162 6.91 9.09 12.21
CA SER A 162 6.64 9.88 13.41
C SER A 162 5.42 9.36 14.18
N GLU A 163 4.33 9.04 13.49
CA GLU A 163 3.15 8.41 14.08
C GLU A 163 3.48 7.04 14.70
N GLY A 164 4.29 6.24 14.01
CA GLY A 164 4.76 4.95 14.52
C GLY A 164 5.66 5.06 15.73
N GLU A 165 6.55 6.06 15.79
CA GLU A 165 7.40 6.34 16.95
C GLU A 165 6.58 6.82 18.15
N GLU A 166 5.61 7.71 17.94
CA GLU A 166 4.68 8.18 18.98
C GLU A 166 3.89 7.00 19.57
N GLU A 167 3.29 6.17 18.74
CA GLU A 167 2.52 5.01 19.17
C GLU A 167 3.39 3.99 19.90
N SER A 168 4.60 3.73 19.37
CA SER A 168 5.58 2.84 20.04
C SER A 168 5.96 3.35 21.42
N THR A 169 6.20 4.66 21.55
CA THR A 169 6.55 5.30 22.83
C THR A 169 5.38 5.21 23.80
N ARG A 170 4.16 5.45 23.33
CA ARG A 170 2.93 5.33 24.14
C ARG A 170 2.75 3.91 24.67
N ILE A 171 2.87 2.91 23.80
CA ILE A 171 2.73 1.51 24.21
C ILE A 171 3.80 1.09 25.21
N ARG A 172 5.06 1.48 24.98
CA ARG A 172 6.16 1.18 25.91
C ARG A 172 5.94 1.84 27.28
N SER A 173 5.61 3.13 27.30
CA SER A 173 5.34 3.86 28.53
C SER A 173 4.19 3.26 29.33
N ASP A 174 3.14 2.82 28.67
CA ASP A 174 1.99 2.17 29.30
C ASP A 174 2.37 0.79 29.88
N ALA A 175 3.14 0.01 29.13
CA ALA A 175 3.66 -1.28 29.60
C ALA A 175 4.62 -1.12 30.79
N ASP A 176 5.51 -0.14 30.76
CA ASP A 176 6.43 0.16 31.86
C ASP A 176 5.68 0.62 33.10
N ARG A 177 4.65 1.45 32.93
CA ARG A 177 3.76 1.84 34.03
C ARG A 177 3.04 0.64 34.64
N GLN A 178 2.44 -0.23 33.84
CA GLN A 178 1.77 -1.44 34.31
C GLN A 178 2.75 -2.38 35.01
N ARG A 179 3.94 -2.57 34.48
CA ARG A 179 5.01 -3.33 35.13
C ARG A 179 5.37 -2.77 36.48
N ALA A 180 5.55 -1.45 36.57
CA ALA A 180 5.88 -0.79 37.85
C ALA A 180 4.77 -0.99 38.91
N VAL A 181 3.49 -0.86 38.52
CA VAL A 181 2.34 -1.11 39.39
C VAL A 181 2.33 -2.57 39.89
N ILE A 182 2.45 -3.54 38.97
CA ILE A 182 2.46 -4.96 39.34
C ILE A 182 3.59 -5.29 40.32
N LEU A 183 4.80 -4.77 40.06
CA LEU A 183 5.95 -4.98 40.94
C LEU A 183 5.75 -4.34 42.30
N ALA A 184 5.17 -3.13 42.37
CA ALA A 184 4.88 -2.45 43.62
C ALA A 184 3.80 -3.19 44.43
N GLU A 185 2.74 -3.67 43.78
CA GLU A 185 1.71 -4.48 44.43
C GLU A 185 2.26 -5.82 44.96
N ALA A 186 3.09 -6.50 44.19
CA ALA A 186 3.76 -7.72 44.61
C ALA A 186 4.70 -7.48 45.83
N ALA A 187 5.48 -6.40 45.80
CA ALA A 187 6.36 -6.01 46.90
C ALA A 187 5.54 -5.68 48.17
N ARG A 188 4.43 -4.93 47.99
CA ARG A 188 3.50 -4.64 49.08
C ARG A 188 2.90 -5.92 49.69
N ALA A 189 2.40 -6.82 48.85
CA ALA A 189 1.85 -8.10 49.33
C ALA A 189 2.90 -8.92 50.07
N ALA A 190 4.12 -9.04 49.54
CA ALA A 190 5.24 -9.73 50.19
C ALA A 190 5.60 -9.10 51.54
N GLN A 191 5.56 -7.77 51.67
CA GLN A 191 5.85 -7.08 52.91
C GLN A 191 4.74 -7.32 53.96
N ILE A 192 3.47 -7.35 53.55
CA ILE A 192 2.33 -7.67 54.43
C ILE A 192 2.47 -9.11 54.97
N GLU A 193 2.74 -10.08 54.08
CA GLU A 193 2.93 -11.48 54.47
C GLU A 193 4.11 -11.67 55.42
N ARG A 194 5.24 -11.01 55.13
CA ARG A 194 6.39 -10.99 56.07
C ARG A 194 6.02 -10.41 57.42
N GLY A 195 5.36 -9.24 57.42
CA GLY A 195 4.92 -8.60 58.65
C GLY A 195 3.96 -9.46 59.47
N GLN A 196 3.02 -10.16 58.84
CA GLN A 196 2.13 -11.11 59.49
C GLN A 196 2.90 -12.31 60.05
N GLY A 197 3.87 -12.84 59.26
CA GLY A 197 4.76 -13.90 59.70
C GLY A 197 5.58 -13.52 60.93
N ASP A 198 6.19 -12.33 60.92
CA ASP A 198 6.97 -11.80 62.06
C ASP A 198 6.09 -11.56 63.28
N ALA A 199 4.90 -10.98 63.13
CA ALA A 199 3.94 -10.79 64.20
C ALA A 199 3.50 -12.12 64.86
N LYS A 200 3.23 -13.13 64.01
CA LYS A 200 2.87 -14.47 64.46
C LYS A 200 4.03 -15.15 65.18
N ALA A 201 5.25 -15.04 64.67
CA ALA A 201 6.45 -15.55 65.32
C ALA A 201 6.66 -14.86 66.71
N ALA A 202 6.59 -13.53 66.71
CA ALA A 202 6.70 -12.78 67.96
C ALA A 202 5.64 -13.19 69.03
N SER A 203 4.39 -13.41 68.57
CA SER A 203 3.31 -13.92 69.45
C SER A 203 3.62 -15.30 70.06
N VAL A 204 4.11 -16.24 69.21
CA VAL A 204 4.50 -17.59 69.63
C VAL A 204 5.68 -17.52 70.60
N TYR A 205 6.70 -16.70 70.33
CA TYR A 205 7.80 -16.50 71.29
C TYR A 205 7.36 -15.88 72.59
N ALA A 206 6.47 -14.88 72.62
CA ALA A 206 5.93 -14.27 73.78
C ALA A 206 5.14 -15.27 74.67
N GLN A 207 4.32 -16.12 74.03
CA GLN A 207 3.60 -17.19 74.74
C GLN A 207 4.56 -18.23 75.35
N ALA A 208 5.62 -18.61 74.62
CA ALA A 208 6.62 -19.52 75.17
C ALA A 208 7.42 -18.89 76.32
N TYR A 209 7.79 -17.61 76.18
CA TYR A 209 8.43 -16.86 77.25
C TYR A 209 7.59 -16.83 78.59
N ASN A 210 6.29 -16.57 78.41
CA ASN A 210 5.38 -16.56 79.55
C ASN A 210 5.23 -17.91 80.28
N LYS A 211 5.45 -19.04 79.54
CA LYS A 211 5.40 -20.38 80.09
C LYS A 211 6.67 -20.78 80.90
N ALA A 212 7.85 -20.30 80.47
CA ALA A 212 9.12 -20.65 81.10
C ALA A 212 10.14 -19.48 80.92
N PRO A 213 9.96 -18.40 81.74
CA PRO A 213 10.78 -17.17 81.55
C PRO A 213 12.28 -17.39 81.76
N GLN A 214 12.65 -18.18 82.79
CA GLN A 214 14.06 -18.48 83.05
C GLN A 214 14.74 -19.23 81.97
N PHE A 215 14.10 -20.26 81.36
CA PHE A 215 14.62 -20.99 80.26
C PHE A 215 14.81 -20.12 78.98
N TYR A 216 13.86 -19.23 78.76
CA TYR A 216 13.97 -18.30 77.61
C TYR A 216 15.10 -17.28 77.83
N ALA A 217 15.28 -16.75 79.04
CA ALA A 217 16.40 -15.88 79.34
C ALA A 217 17.76 -16.56 79.11
N TYR A 218 17.86 -17.81 79.54
CA TYR A 218 19.07 -18.62 79.30
C TYR A 218 19.33 -18.87 77.76
N GLN A 219 18.32 -19.25 77.02
CA GLN A 219 18.43 -19.44 75.59
C GLN A 219 18.83 -18.17 74.83
N ARG A 220 18.23 -17.03 75.21
CA ARG A 220 18.59 -15.72 74.58
C ARG A 220 20.01 -15.31 74.93
N TRP A 221 20.45 -15.60 76.14
CA TRP A 221 21.83 -15.39 76.57
C TRP A 221 22.81 -16.26 75.72
N LEU A 222 22.51 -17.52 75.54
CA LEU A 222 23.30 -18.41 74.68
C LEU A 222 23.34 -17.89 73.20
N ASP A 223 22.22 -17.48 72.67
CA ASP A 223 22.14 -16.93 71.30
C ASP A 223 22.91 -15.61 71.17
N ALA A 224 22.86 -14.76 72.13
CA ALA A 224 23.63 -13.52 72.18
C ALA A 224 25.15 -13.81 72.27
N MET A 225 25.55 -14.74 73.11
CA MET A 225 26.91 -15.21 73.19
C MET A 225 27.41 -15.81 71.89
N ARG A 226 26.61 -16.67 71.19
CA ARG A 226 26.93 -17.27 69.93
C ARG A 226 27.07 -16.25 68.77
N LYS A 227 26.25 -15.17 68.81
CA LYS A 227 26.33 -14.10 67.83
C LYS A 227 27.49 -13.14 68.14
N SER A 228 27.87 -12.95 69.37
CA SER A 228 28.96 -12.07 69.80
C SER A 228 30.33 -12.70 69.62
N LEU A 229 30.41 -14.05 69.75
CA LEU A 229 31.65 -14.81 69.63
C LEU A 229 31.80 -15.35 68.23
N LYS A 230 32.08 -14.50 67.28
CA LYS A 230 32.52 -14.88 65.93
C LYS A 230 34.02 -15.15 65.89
N GLU A 231 34.52 -15.95 64.95
CA GLU A 231 35.86 -16.52 64.81
C GLU A 231 37.11 -15.63 65.03
N ASN A 232 37.00 -14.38 65.37
CA ASN A 232 38.13 -13.50 65.70
C ASN A 232 37.81 -12.49 66.82
N SER A 233 36.87 -12.83 67.72
CA SER A 233 36.48 -11.92 68.83
C SER A 233 37.39 -12.15 70.03
N LYS A 234 38.06 -11.09 70.52
CA LYS A 234 38.76 -11.09 71.81
C LYS A 234 37.79 -10.65 72.87
N LEU A 235 37.46 -11.53 73.80
CA LEU A 235 36.57 -11.22 74.93
C LEU A 235 37.46 -10.72 76.10
N VAL A 236 37.28 -9.50 76.53
CA VAL A 236 37.89 -8.95 77.73
C VAL A 236 36.75 -8.96 78.78
N LEU A 237 36.88 -9.88 79.78
CA LEU A 237 35.88 -10.05 80.85
C LEU A 237 36.48 -9.41 82.10
N SER A 238 35.72 -8.54 82.72
CA SER A 238 35.98 -8.03 84.13
C SER A 238 35.22 -8.90 85.07
N ASN A 239 35.67 -9.01 86.33
CA ASN A 239 35.07 -9.79 87.35
C ASN A 239 33.64 -9.30 87.78
N GLU A 240 33.24 -8.13 87.30
CA GLU A 240 31.90 -7.56 87.48
C GLU A 240 31.00 -7.64 86.29
N THR A 241 31.37 -8.44 85.29
CA THR A 241 30.62 -8.51 84.07
C THR A 241 29.31 -9.31 84.31
N PRO A 242 28.12 -8.75 84.00
CA PRO A 242 26.83 -9.42 84.23
C PRO A 242 26.67 -10.74 83.44
N LEU A 243 27.61 -11.04 82.51
CA LEU A 243 27.64 -12.27 81.75
C LEU A 243 28.05 -13.50 82.54
N LEU A 244 28.69 -13.34 83.70
CA LEU A 244 29.15 -14.42 84.56
C LEU A 244 28.24 -14.65 85.77
N ASN A 245 27.31 -13.74 86.12
CA ASN A 245 26.49 -13.74 87.33
C ASN A 245 25.09 -14.34 87.17
N GLN A 246 24.81 -15.12 86.16
CA GLN A 246 23.53 -15.82 85.95
C GLN A 246 23.56 -17.26 86.46
N GLN A 247 24.25 -17.52 87.58
CA GLN A 247 24.12 -18.78 88.30
C GLN A 247 23.47 -18.46 89.71
N HIS A 248 22.17 -18.21 89.66
CA HIS A 248 21.30 -18.52 90.82
C HIS A 248 19.85 -18.55 90.38
#